data_411a1d0a8fbfcb849114bc2393e8b759
#
_entry.id   411a1d0a8fbfcb849114bc2393e8b759
#
_cell.length_a   1.000
_cell.length_b   1.000
_cell.length_c   1.000
_cell.angle_alpha   90.00
_cell.angle_beta   90.00
_cell.angle_gamma   90.00
#
_symmetry.space_group_name_H-M   'P 1'
#
loop_
_entity.id
_entity.type
_entity.pdbx_description
1 polymer ?
#
loop_
_entity_poly.entity_id
_entity_poly.type
_entity_poly.pdbx_seq_one_letter_code
_entity_poly.pdbx_strand_id
1 'polypeptide(L)'
;MKGLKVRSANATVGRMVTMLGATNVQVSAPEAREAMERGVADAITFPWDSIILFGIDKAAKFHMDAPLYVSLFVLAMNKGTYEGMSAAQKRVIDNHCNTEWAEKISGAWADKEE
;
A
#
# COMPACT_ATOMS: atom_id res chain seq x y z
N MET A 1 3.10 -16.88 13.28
CA MET A 1 1.87 -16.63 12.47
C MET A 1 1.20 -17.94 11.97
N LYS A 2 1.60 -19.08 12.49
CA LYS A 2 1.11 -20.40 12.01
C LYS A 2 -0.42 -20.50 12.04
N GLY A 3 -1.01 -20.88 10.92
CA GLY A 3 -2.47 -21.08 10.78
C GLY A 3 -3.29 -19.83 10.49
N LEU A 4 -2.69 -18.63 10.53
CA LEU A 4 -3.39 -17.39 10.17
C LEU A 4 -3.42 -17.19 8.65
N LYS A 5 -4.51 -16.67 8.16
CA LYS A 5 -4.67 -16.14 6.80
C LYS A 5 -4.40 -14.65 6.85
N VAL A 6 -3.32 -14.20 6.25
CA VAL A 6 -2.87 -12.81 6.32
C VAL A 6 -2.96 -12.14 4.95
N ARG A 7 -3.74 -11.07 4.85
CA ARG A 7 -3.72 -10.21 3.67
C ARG A 7 -2.47 -9.33 3.72
N SER A 8 -1.57 -9.53 2.79
CA SER A 8 -0.29 -8.84 2.75
C SER A 8 -0.35 -7.58 1.87
N ALA A 9 0.37 -6.54 2.28
CA ALA A 9 0.42 -5.25 1.58
C ALA A 9 1.01 -5.38 0.15
N ASN A 10 1.98 -6.27 -0.01
CA ASN A 10 2.65 -6.53 -1.29
C ASN A 10 3.25 -7.93 -1.33
N ALA A 11 3.81 -8.33 -2.48
CA ALA A 11 4.39 -9.66 -2.69
C ALA A 11 5.56 -9.98 -1.75
N THR A 12 6.40 -9.02 -1.40
CA THR A 12 7.52 -9.21 -0.47
C THR A 12 7.02 -9.52 0.94
N VAL A 13 6.05 -8.75 1.42
CA VAL A 13 5.39 -9.01 2.70
C VAL A 13 4.65 -10.36 2.66
N GLY A 14 4.04 -10.71 1.53
CA GLY A 14 3.42 -12.02 1.33
C GLY A 14 4.38 -13.19 1.51
N ARG A 15 5.61 -13.06 1.00
CA ARG A 15 6.67 -14.06 1.25
C ARG A 15 7.08 -14.11 2.72
N MET A 16 7.24 -12.95 3.34
CA MET A 16 7.60 -12.85 4.75
C MET A 16 6.56 -13.56 5.64
N VAL A 17 5.28 -13.27 5.50
CA VAL A 17 4.23 -13.91 6.32
C VAL A 17 4.15 -15.42 6.08
N THR A 18 4.40 -15.87 4.84
CA THR A 18 4.47 -17.30 4.51
C THR A 18 5.65 -17.98 5.21
N MET A 19 6.82 -17.35 5.22
CA MET A 19 7.98 -17.86 5.95
C MET A 19 7.74 -17.92 7.48
N LEU A 20 6.88 -17.06 7.99
CA LEU A 20 6.44 -17.06 9.40
C LEU A 20 5.30 -18.06 9.66
N GLY A 21 4.94 -18.87 8.66
CA GLY A 21 3.94 -19.95 8.80
C GLY A 21 2.50 -19.51 8.59
N ALA A 22 2.24 -18.31 8.08
CA ALA A 22 0.91 -17.86 7.71
C ALA A 22 0.58 -18.23 6.25
N THR A 23 -0.70 -18.21 5.92
CA THR A 23 -1.19 -18.28 4.54
C THR A 23 -1.34 -16.86 4.00
N ASN A 24 -0.63 -16.53 2.93
CA ASN A 24 -0.78 -15.24 2.27
C ASN A 24 -2.09 -15.18 1.48
N VAL A 25 -2.94 -14.19 1.76
CA VAL A 25 -4.18 -13.89 1.04
C VAL A 25 -3.95 -12.70 0.12
N GLN A 26 -4.26 -12.89 -1.16
CA GLN A 26 -4.09 -11.86 -2.19
C GLN A 26 -5.44 -11.24 -2.54
N VAL A 27 -5.73 -10.08 -1.95
CA VAL A 27 -6.86 -9.23 -2.31
C VAL A 27 -6.40 -7.79 -2.41
N SER A 28 -7.06 -7.01 -3.23
CA SER A 28 -6.74 -5.58 -3.40
C SER A 28 -6.99 -4.78 -2.11
N ALA A 29 -6.42 -3.58 -2.02
CA ALA A 29 -6.60 -2.74 -0.83
C ALA A 29 -8.08 -2.36 -0.58
N PRO A 30 -8.88 -1.98 -1.59
CA PRO A 30 -10.31 -1.73 -1.39
C PRO A 30 -11.13 -2.94 -0.91
N GLU A 31 -10.71 -4.16 -1.26
CA GLU A 31 -11.40 -5.40 -0.88
C GLU A 31 -10.96 -5.94 0.49
N ALA A 32 -9.92 -5.36 1.07
CA ALA A 32 -9.28 -5.87 2.27
C ALA A 32 -10.23 -5.90 3.49
N ARG A 33 -11.06 -4.87 3.66
CA ARG A 33 -12.05 -4.80 4.72
C ARG A 33 -13.07 -5.95 4.60
N GLU A 34 -13.66 -6.12 3.43
CA GLU A 34 -14.63 -7.19 3.18
C GLU A 34 -14.02 -8.59 3.38
N ALA A 35 -12.77 -8.78 2.98
CA ALA A 35 -12.04 -10.02 3.20
C ALA A 35 -11.90 -10.36 4.69
N MET A 36 -11.68 -9.36 5.55
CA MET A 36 -11.64 -9.54 7.00
C MET A 36 -13.04 -9.81 7.57
N GLU A 37 -14.03 -9.03 7.19
CA GLU A 37 -15.44 -9.18 7.67
C GLU A 37 -16.02 -10.56 7.32
N ARG A 38 -15.63 -11.11 6.16
CA ARG A 38 -16.06 -12.45 5.71
C ARG A 38 -15.16 -13.60 6.19
N GLY A 39 -14.13 -13.31 6.95
CA GLY A 39 -13.18 -14.32 7.43
C GLY A 39 -12.32 -14.95 6.34
N VAL A 40 -12.19 -14.31 5.17
CA VAL A 40 -11.23 -14.69 4.12
C VAL A 40 -9.81 -14.40 4.58
N ALA A 41 -9.62 -13.32 5.33
CA ALA A 41 -8.37 -12.99 6.02
C ALA A 41 -8.63 -12.83 7.51
N ASP A 42 -7.72 -13.35 8.34
CA ASP A 42 -7.75 -13.24 9.80
C ASP A 42 -6.95 -12.02 10.28
N ALA A 43 -5.99 -11.57 9.48
CA ALA A 43 -5.12 -10.44 9.77
C ALA A 43 -4.72 -9.72 8.47
N ILE A 44 -4.23 -8.50 8.63
CA ILE A 44 -3.84 -7.64 7.51
C ILE A 44 -2.57 -6.86 7.85
N THR A 45 -1.74 -6.60 6.86
CA THR A 45 -0.64 -5.65 6.95
C THR A 45 -0.99 -4.40 6.14
N PHE A 46 -1.05 -3.26 6.82
CA PHE A 46 -1.35 -1.96 6.22
C PHE A 46 -0.52 -0.85 6.88
N PRO A 47 -0.18 0.23 6.16
CA PRO A 47 0.23 1.50 6.77
C PRO A 47 -0.91 2.06 7.63
N TRP A 48 -0.58 2.86 8.64
CA TRP A 48 -1.56 3.38 9.61
C TRP A 48 -2.66 4.23 8.96
N ASP A 49 -2.31 5.18 8.10
CA ASP A 49 -3.31 6.01 7.41
C ASP A 49 -4.24 5.18 6.50
N SER A 50 -3.72 4.12 5.90
CA SER A 50 -4.52 3.19 5.08
C SER A 50 -5.57 2.43 5.89
N ILE A 51 -5.36 2.22 7.19
CA ILE A 51 -6.35 1.58 8.07
C ILE A 51 -7.62 2.42 8.11
N ILE A 52 -7.48 3.73 8.27
CA ILE A 52 -8.61 4.67 8.29
C ILE A 52 -9.21 4.83 6.89
N LEU A 53 -8.36 5.05 5.88
CA LEU A 53 -8.79 5.27 4.49
C LEU A 53 -9.67 4.12 3.94
N PHE A 54 -9.34 2.88 4.26
CA PHE A 54 -10.09 1.70 3.82
C PHE A 54 -11.06 1.15 4.86
N GLY A 55 -11.26 1.85 5.98
CA GLY A 55 -12.21 1.48 7.04
C GLY A 55 -11.87 0.16 7.73
N ILE A 56 -10.59 -0.20 7.79
CA ILE A 56 -10.09 -1.42 8.45
C ILE A 56 -10.28 -1.33 9.97
N ASP A 57 -10.25 -0.13 10.54
CA ASP A 57 -10.55 0.16 11.95
C ASP A 57 -11.88 -0.42 12.42
N LYS A 58 -12.84 -0.57 11.50
CA LYS A 58 -14.16 -1.17 11.77
C LYS A 58 -14.13 -2.69 11.84
N ALA A 59 -13.20 -3.33 11.14
CA ALA A 59 -13.06 -4.77 11.06
C ALA A 59 -11.96 -5.32 12.00
N ALA A 60 -10.85 -4.60 12.17
CA ALA A 60 -9.74 -4.96 13.04
C ALA A 60 -9.83 -4.23 14.39
N LYS A 61 -9.82 -4.98 15.49
CA LYS A 61 -9.88 -4.44 16.86
C LYS A 61 -8.53 -4.45 17.57
N PHE A 62 -7.56 -5.17 17.05
CA PHE A 62 -6.22 -5.32 17.62
C PHE A 62 -5.19 -4.93 16.58
N HIS A 63 -4.23 -4.14 17.01
CA HIS A 63 -3.17 -3.62 16.16
C HIS A 63 -1.81 -3.95 16.78
N MET A 64 -0.88 -4.36 15.95
CA MET A 64 0.50 -4.56 16.36
C MET A 64 1.35 -3.45 15.76
N ASP A 65 1.87 -2.59 16.60
CA ASP A 65 2.82 -1.56 16.22
C ASP A 65 4.24 -2.13 16.22
N ALA A 66 4.67 -2.57 15.04
CA ALA A 66 6.02 -3.10 14.84
C ALA A 66 6.50 -2.76 13.43
N PRO A 67 7.75 -2.31 13.26
CA PRO A 67 8.31 -1.94 11.97
C PRO A 67 8.65 -3.19 11.13
N LEU A 68 7.62 -3.87 10.62
CA LEU A 68 7.76 -5.14 9.90
C LEU A 68 8.19 -4.96 8.45
N TYR A 69 7.83 -3.85 7.81
CA TYR A 69 8.13 -3.59 6.40
C TYR A 69 8.05 -2.11 6.08
N VAL A 70 8.59 -1.74 4.93
CA VAL A 70 8.49 -0.39 4.36
C VAL A 70 7.65 -0.46 3.09
N SER A 71 6.69 0.44 2.94
CA SER A 71 5.94 0.64 1.71
C SER A 71 6.61 1.67 0.83
N LEU A 72 6.77 1.34 -0.45
CA LEU A 72 7.25 2.27 -1.47
C LEU A 72 6.10 2.55 -2.44
N PHE A 73 5.90 3.82 -2.74
CA PHE A 73 4.94 4.27 -3.73
C PHE A 73 5.69 4.85 -4.93
N VAL A 74 5.26 4.49 -6.12
CA VAL A 74 5.83 4.97 -7.37
C VAL A 74 4.72 5.59 -8.20
N LEU A 75 4.87 6.86 -8.53
CA LEU A 75 4.04 7.50 -9.53
C LEU A 75 4.66 7.22 -10.91
N ALA A 76 4.00 6.38 -11.69
CA ALA A 76 4.52 5.94 -12.98
C ALA A 76 3.52 6.23 -14.11
N MET A 77 4.04 6.50 -15.29
CA MET A 77 3.26 6.72 -16.50
C MET A 77 3.64 5.70 -17.57
N ASN A 78 2.65 5.25 -18.34
CA ASN A 78 2.93 4.39 -19.49
C ASN A 78 3.78 5.14 -20.53
N LYS A 79 4.84 4.51 -21.03
CA LYS A 79 5.78 5.09 -21.98
C LYS A 79 5.09 5.59 -23.25
N GLY A 80 4.18 4.79 -23.83
CA GLY A 80 3.45 5.18 -25.04
C GLY A 80 2.54 6.40 -24.81
N THR A 81 1.94 6.51 -23.62
CA THR A 81 1.16 7.71 -23.24
C THR A 81 2.06 8.94 -23.19
N TYR A 82 3.22 8.83 -22.54
CA TYR A 82 4.19 9.94 -22.50
C TYR A 82 4.70 10.31 -23.90
N GLU A 83 5.05 9.33 -24.72
CA GLU A 83 5.54 9.58 -26.07
C GLU A 83 4.51 10.26 -26.97
N GLY A 84 3.22 9.97 -26.79
CA GLY A 84 2.11 10.60 -27.51
C GLY A 84 1.78 12.04 -27.08
N MET A 85 2.37 12.54 -25.98
CA MET A 85 2.16 13.89 -25.49
C MET A 85 2.83 14.94 -26.37
N SER A 86 2.25 16.15 -26.41
CA SER A 86 2.89 17.32 -27.02
C SER A 86 4.16 17.72 -26.25
N ALA A 87 5.06 18.47 -26.89
CA ALA A 87 6.27 18.98 -26.26
C ALA A 87 5.99 19.85 -25.02
N ALA A 88 4.86 20.57 -25.01
CA ALA A 88 4.45 21.38 -23.88
C ALA A 88 4.02 20.51 -22.68
N GLN A 89 3.23 19.45 -22.93
CA GLN A 89 2.81 18.49 -21.90
C GLN A 89 4.00 17.71 -21.32
N LYS A 90 4.92 17.22 -22.17
CA LYS A 90 6.15 16.55 -21.72
C LYS A 90 6.96 17.43 -20.80
N ARG A 91 7.14 18.71 -21.12
CA ARG A 91 7.84 19.67 -20.28
C ARG A 91 7.22 19.81 -18.90
N VAL A 92 5.90 19.80 -18.79
CA VAL A 92 5.20 19.84 -17.49
C VAL A 92 5.51 18.57 -16.69
N ILE A 93 5.38 17.40 -17.31
CA ILE A 93 5.69 16.11 -16.63
C ILE A 93 7.14 16.07 -16.17
N ASP A 94 8.09 16.41 -17.04
CA ASP A 94 9.53 16.36 -16.72
C ASP A 94 9.90 17.34 -15.60
N ASN A 95 9.28 18.52 -15.55
CA ASN A 95 9.50 19.49 -14.48
C ASN A 95 8.95 19.03 -13.12
N HIS A 96 8.03 18.07 -13.11
CA HIS A 96 7.46 17.51 -11.88
C HIS A 96 8.04 16.12 -11.51
N CYS A 97 8.86 15.54 -12.38
CA CYS A 97 9.52 14.25 -12.16
C CYS A 97 10.87 14.44 -11.44
N ASN A 98 10.82 14.92 -10.21
CA ASN A 98 12.00 15.20 -9.39
C ASN A 98 11.74 14.99 -7.90
N THR A 99 12.79 15.05 -7.08
CA THR A 99 12.73 14.82 -5.63
C THR A 99 11.86 15.84 -4.91
N GLU A 100 11.89 17.11 -5.31
CA GLU A 100 11.08 18.15 -4.68
C GLU A 100 9.57 17.83 -4.75
N TRP A 101 9.11 17.38 -5.90
CA TRP A 101 7.71 16.97 -6.07
C TRP A 101 7.40 15.65 -5.37
N ALA A 102 8.34 14.72 -5.34
CA ALA A 102 8.20 13.49 -4.57
C ALA A 102 8.01 13.79 -3.07
N GLU A 103 8.82 14.69 -2.51
CA GLU A 103 8.71 15.15 -1.12
C GLU A 103 7.38 15.86 -0.85
N LYS A 104 6.93 16.75 -1.74
CA LYS A 104 5.63 17.44 -1.61
C LYS A 104 4.45 16.47 -1.59
N ILE A 105 4.48 15.44 -2.43
CA ILE A 105 3.41 14.43 -2.51
C ILE A 105 3.45 13.50 -1.30
N SER A 106 4.64 13.03 -0.90
CA SER A 106 4.79 12.07 0.18
C SER A 106 4.70 12.71 1.57
N GLY A 107 5.07 13.99 1.73
CA GLY A 107 5.04 14.67 3.00
C GLY A 107 3.66 14.69 3.65
N ALA A 108 2.64 15.04 2.88
CA ALA A 108 1.25 15.03 3.35
C ALA A 108 0.74 13.63 3.79
N TRP A 109 1.37 12.57 3.28
CA TRP A 109 1.11 11.20 3.74
C TRP A 109 1.92 10.89 5.01
N ALA A 110 3.21 11.20 5.01
CA ALA A 110 4.10 10.94 6.14
C ALA A 110 3.62 11.61 7.44
N ASP A 111 3.14 12.85 7.34
CA ASP A 111 2.59 13.62 8.47
C ASP A 111 1.38 12.94 9.14
N LYS A 112 0.73 12.00 8.47
CA LYS A 112 -0.42 11.25 9.00
C LYS A 112 -0.06 9.87 9.55
N GLU A 113 1.14 9.39 9.24
CA GLU A 113 1.64 8.10 9.73
C GLU A 113 2.34 8.25 11.11
N GLU A 114 2.69 9.49 11.51
CA GLU A 114 3.24 9.82 12.84
C GLU A 114 2.12 9.99 13.89
#